data_3c21c1f58e4de152c818473af870090a
#
_entry.id   3c21c1f58e4de152c818473af870090a
#
_cell.length_a   1.000
_cell.length_b   1.000
_cell.length_c   1.000
_cell.angle_alpha   90.00
_cell.angle_beta   90.00
_cell.angle_gamma   90.00
#
_symmetry.space_group_name_H-M   'P 1'
#
loop_
_entity.id
_entity.type
_entity.pdbx_description
1 polymer ?
#
loop_
_entity_poly.entity_id
_entity_poly.type
_entity_poly.pdbx_seq_one_letter_code
_entity_poly.pdbx_strand_id
1 'polypeptide(L)'
;MTAELTEAPEDSWGEQRSKVVSWHDPAPTTAVGLSMAGIDYLRAMVDGLLPPPPISGLMEFSIVAADPGRVVFTCRPDESFYNPIGVVHGGLVCTLLDSVAGCALHSTLPEGKGYTSIEIKVNYLRAVRLTSGVLTATGTVVKSGSRVGFTEGVVTDPDGAVIATATSTLLVFDL
;
A
#
# COMPACT_ATOMS: atom_id res chain seq x y z
N MET A 1 -35.26 -21.72 3.47
CA MET A 1 -34.65 -22.69 4.41
C MET A 1 -33.53 -21.95 5.11
N THR A 2 -33.81 -21.35 6.25
CA THR A 2 -32.78 -20.69 7.09
C THR A 2 -31.98 -21.80 7.76
N ALA A 3 -30.69 -21.93 7.40
CA ALA A 3 -29.78 -22.77 8.17
C ALA A 3 -29.69 -22.16 9.58
N GLU A 4 -30.19 -22.85 10.58
CA GLU A 4 -29.86 -22.52 11.96
C GLU A 4 -28.35 -22.77 12.11
N LEU A 5 -27.61 -21.70 12.33
CA LEU A 5 -26.23 -21.77 12.79
C LEU A 5 -26.30 -22.25 14.25
N THR A 6 -26.35 -23.59 14.45
CA THR A 6 -25.97 -24.18 15.73
C THR A 6 -24.49 -23.89 15.94
N GLU A 7 -24.09 -23.53 17.17
CA GLU A 7 -22.69 -23.28 17.53
C GLU A 7 -21.80 -24.41 16.98
N ALA A 8 -21.02 -24.08 15.94
CA ALA A 8 -20.02 -25.01 15.45
C ALA A 8 -18.96 -25.15 16.53
N PRO A 9 -18.60 -26.36 16.95
CA PRO A 9 -17.52 -26.57 17.93
C PRO A 9 -16.24 -25.91 17.41
N GLU A 10 -15.46 -25.28 18.27
CA GLU A 10 -14.17 -24.65 17.88
C GLU A 10 -13.27 -25.62 17.13
N ASP A 11 -13.32 -26.92 17.46
CA ASP A 11 -12.61 -28.00 16.77
C ASP A 11 -12.93 -28.12 15.25
N SER A 12 -14.06 -27.55 14.79
CA SER A 12 -14.45 -27.54 13.38
C SER A 12 -13.86 -26.39 12.56
N TRP A 13 -13.19 -25.43 13.22
CA TRP A 13 -12.64 -24.23 12.56
C TRP A 13 -11.28 -24.47 11.89
N GLY A 14 -10.72 -25.67 12.04
CA GLY A 14 -9.40 -26.02 11.53
C GLY A 14 -8.28 -25.58 12.48
N GLU A 15 -7.04 -25.73 12.04
CA GLU A 15 -5.87 -25.41 12.85
C GLU A 15 -5.71 -23.89 12.98
N GLN A 16 -5.57 -23.40 14.22
CA GLN A 16 -5.25 -22.00 14.49
C GLN A 16 -3.85 -21.68 13.96
N ARG A 17 -3.73 -20.59 13.20
CA ARG A 17 -2.47 -20.11 12.66
C ARG A 17 -2.10 -18.75 13.25
N SER A 18 -0.79 -18.48 13.25
CA SER A 18 -0.25 -17.20 13.75
C SER A 18 0.92 -16.74 12.89
N LYS A 19 1.17 -15.44 12.87
CA LYS A 19 2.38 -14.84 12.33
C LYS A 19 2.89 -13.75 13.27
N VAL A 20 4.22 -13.56 13.28
CA VAL A 20 4.85 -12.46 14.01
C VAL A 20 4.95 -11.25 13.09
N VAL A 21 4.46 -10.11 13.55
CA VAL A 21 4.61 -8.82 12.88
C VAL A 21 5.52 -7.94 13.72
N SER A 22 6.54 -7.37 13.09
CA SER A 22 7.50 -6.49 13.77
C SER A 22 7.67 -5.17 12.99
N TRP A 23 7.96 -4.10 13.71
CA TRP A 23 8.24 -2.78 13.13
C TRP A 23 9.19 -2.00 14.04
N HIS A 24 9.82 -0.98 13.49
CA HIS A 24 10.58 0.00 14.27
C HIS A 24 9.68 1.14 14.72
N ASP A 25 10.06 1.82 15.83
CA ASP A 25 9.41 3.07 16.23
C ASP A 25 9.40 4.04 15.04
N PRO A 26 8.23 4.53 14.58
CA PRO A 26 8.15 5.41 13.43
C PRO A 26 8.66 6.83 13.71
N ALA A 27 8.73 7.29 14.96
CA ALA A 27 9.03 8.68 15.28
C ALA A 27 10.39 9.16 14.74
N PRO A 28 11.50 8.41 14.88
CA PRO A 28 12.79 8.83 14.30
C PRO A 28 12.75 8.96 12.78
N THR A 29 12.13 8.00 12.09
CA THR A 29 12.00 8.01 10.61
C THR A 29 11.14 9.16 10.14
N THR A 30 10.04 9.45 10.84
CA THR A 30 9.18 10.61 10.57
C THR A 30 9.97 11.91 10.70
N ALA A 31 10.74 12.08 11.78
CA ALA A 31 11.54 13.29 11.99
C ALA A 31 12.57 13.52 10.85
N VAL A 32 13.19 12.45 10.36
CA VAL A 32 14.09 12.53 9.18
C VAL A 32 13.31 12.94 7.94
N GLY A 33 12.14 12.34 7.69
CA GLY A 33 11.30 12.65 6.53
C GLY A 33 10.85 14.12 6.46
N LEU A 34 10.63 14.76 7.62
CA LEU A 34 10.26 16.17 7.70
C LEU A 34 11.39 17.12 7.26
N SER A 35 12.63 16.67 7.24
CA SER A 35 13.84 17.45 6.92
C SER A 35 14.46 17.08 5.55
N MET A 36 13.71 16.38 4.70
CA MET A 36 14.17 15.92 3.39
C MET A 36 13.17 16.24 2.29
N ALA A 37 13.66 16.38 1.05
CA ALA A 37 12.77 16.31 -0.10
C ALA A 37 12.16 14.91 -0.22
N GLY A 38 10.90 14.83 -0.65
CA GLY A 38 10.17 13.56 -0.69
C GLY A 38 10.86 12.46 -1.47
N ILE A 39 11.51 12.81 -2.60
CA ILE A 39 12.25 11.82 -3.41
C ILE A 39 13.45 11.22 -2.67
N ASP A 40 14.19 12.04 -1.91
CA ASP A 40 15.36 11.58 -1.18
C ASP A 40 14.95 10.68 -0.01
N TYR A 41 13.86 11.02 0.68
CA TYR A 41 13.26 10.19 1.72
C TYR A 41 12.83 8.81 1.20
N LEU A 42 12.14 8.76 0.05
CA LEU A 42 11.68 7.51 -0.54
C LEU A 42 12.85 6.66 -1.03
N ARG A 43 13.88 7.27 -1.63
CA ARG A 43 15.10 6.56 -2.05
C ARG A 43 15.86 5.99 -0.87
N ALA A 44 15.95 6.72 0.24
CA ALA A 44 16.57 6.21 1.46
C ALA A 44 15.86 4.94 1.99
N MET A 45 14.54 4.82 1.81
CA MET A 45 13.81 3.58 2.10
C MET A 45 14.11 2.47 1.09
N VAL A 46 14.17 2.78 -0.21
CA VAL A 46 14.53 1.80 -1.27
C VAL A 46 15.92 1.22 -1.01
N ASP A 47 16.87 2.08 -0.59
CA ASP A 47 18.27 1.71 -0.33
C ASP A 47 18.46 1.05 1.05
N GLY A 48 17.40 0.91 1.85
CA GLY A 48 17.45 0.32 3.19
C GLY A 48 18.17 1.19 4.24
N LEU A 49 18.37 2.47 3.94
CA LEU A 49 18.96 3.44 4.89
C LEU A 49 17.95 3.92 5.93
N LEU A 50 16.68 3.85 5.63
CA LEU A 50 15.57 4.11 6.55
C LEU A 50 14.66 2.87 6.63
N PRO A 51 14.17 2.54 7.84
CA PRO A 51 13.24 1.43 8.00
C PRO A 51 11.90 1.76 7.33
N PRO A 52 11.19 0.73 6.84
CA PRO A 52 9.84 0.91 6.31
C PRO A 52 8.85 1.32 7.42
N PRO A 53 7.75 1.99 7.08
CA PRO A 53 6.72 2.33 8.06
C PRO A 53 6.03 1.06 8.60
N PRO A 54 5.47 1.09 9.83
CA PRO A 54 4.83 -0.07 10.46
C PRO A 54 3.80 -0.79 9.59
N ILE A 55 3.02 -0.04 8.81
CA ILE A 55 2.00 -0.61 7.89
C ILE A 55 2.60 -1.55 6.84
N SER A 56 3.84 -1.31 6.41
CA SER A 56 4.56 -2.17 5.46
C SER A 56 4.83 -3.56 6.04
N GLY A 57 5.23 -3.62 7.31
CA GLY A 57 5.42 -4.89 8.02
C GLY A 57 4.10 -5.63 8.24
N LEU A 58 3.03 -4.91 8.58
CA LEU A 58 1.70 -5.50 8.80
C LEU A 58 1.12 -6.07 7.52
N MET A 59 1.25 -5.35 6.40
CA MET A 59 0.63 -5.68 5.10
C MET A 59 1.61 -6.36 4.12
N GLU A 60 2.84 -6.63 4.56
CA GLU A 60 3.88 -7.35 3.79
C GLU A 60 4.16 -6.75 2.40
N PHE A 61 4.27 -5.42 2.34
CA PHE A 61 4.68 -4.74 1.13
C PHE A 61 5.96 -3.91 1.33
N SER A 62 6.68 -3.68 0.23
CA SER A 62 7.94 -2.93 0.23
C SER A 62 8.01 -1.99 -0.95
N ILE A 63 8.60 -0.81 -0.72
CA ILE A 63 9.00 0.08 -1.80
C ILE A 63 10.23 -0.50 -2.51
N VAL A 64 10.21 -0.55 -3.84
CA VAL A 64 11.31 -1.13 -4.64
C VAL A 64 11.89 -0.16 -5.66
N ALA A 65 11.18 0.92 -5.98
CA ALA A 65 11.71 1.98 -6.84
C ALA A 65 11.01 3.32 -6.55
N ALA A 66 11.78 4.42 -6.64
CA ALA A 66 11.28 5.79 -6.50
C ALA A 66 11.97 6.73 -7.48
N ASP A 67 11.18 7.25 -8.41
CA ASP A 67 11.53 8.32 -9.33
C ASP A 67 10.58 9.51 -9.15
N PRO A 68 10.98 10.74 -9.51
CA PRO A 68 10.08 11.88 -9.42
C PRO A 68 8.78 11.64 -10.19
N GLY A 69 7.67 11.62 -9.47
CA GLY A 69 6.33 11.38 -10.02
C GLY A 69 5.97 9.90 -10.26
N ARG A 70 6.85 8.94 -9.93
CA ARG A 70 6.58 7.52 -10.10
C ARG A 70 7.19 6.69 -8.98
N VAL A 71 6.39 5.84 -8.33
CA VAL A 71 6.86 4.95 -7.27
C VAL A 71 6.31 3.54 -7.48
N VAL A 72 7.11 2.53 -7.13
CA VAL A 72 6.75 1.11 -7.26
C VAL A 72 6.89 0.41 -5.92
N PHE A 73 5.85 -0.34 -5.57
CA PHE A 73 5.84 -1.25 -4.43
C PHE A 73 5.61 -2.69 -4.91
N THR A 74 6.07 -3.64 -4.12
CA THR A 74 5.74 -5.06 -4.28
C THR A 74 5.07 -5.57 -3.01
N CYS A 75 4.17 -6.55 -3.14
CA CYS A 75 3.51 -7.23 -2.04
C CYS A 75 3.37 -8.71 -2.37
N ARG A 76 3.67 -9.57 -1.40
CA ARG A 76 3.35 -11.01 -1.49
C ARG A 76 2.26 -11.31 -0.47
N PRO A 77 0.99 -11.32 -0.89
CA PRO A 77 -0.10 -11.61 0.04
C PRO A 77 -0.05 -13.05 0.54
N ASP A 78 -0.37 -13.24 1.80
CA ASP A 78 -0.59 -14.54 2.42
C ASP A 78 -2.07 -14.76 2.80
N GLU A 79 -2.37 -15.92 3.36
CA GLU A 79 -3.76 -16.30 3.72
C GLU A 79 -4.37 -15.46 4.85
N SER A 80 -3.54 -14.78 5.68
CA SER A 80 -4.03 -13.92 6.75
C SER A 80 -4.77 -12.68 6.22
N PHE A 81 -4.63 -12.40 4.92
CA PHE A 81 -5.33 -11.34 4.22
C PHE A 81 -6.62 -11.80 3.53
N TYR A 82 -7.04 -13.06 3.73
CA TYR A 82 -8.25 -13.56 3.08
C TYR A 82 -9.52 -12.95 3.70
N ASN A 83 -10.46 -12.69 2.84
CA ASN A 83 -11.83 -12.35 3.20
C ASN A 83 -12.69 -13.62 3.38
N PRO A 84 -13.95 -13.52 3.86
CA PRO A 84 -14.81 -14.68 4.08
C PRO A 84 -15.13 -15.53 2.84
N ILE A 85 -14.89 -15.02 1.64
CA ILE A 85 -15.13 -15.77 0.38
C ILE A 85 -13.85 -16.43 -0.18
N GLY A 86 -12.76 -16.46 0.61
CA GLY A 86 -11.55 -17.22 0.29
C GLY A 86 -10.66 -16.59 -0.79
N VAL A 87 -10.63 -15.26 -0.86
CA VAL A 87 -9.69 -14.50 -1.68
C VAL A 87 -9.09 -13.37 -0.85
N VAL A 88 -7.96 -12.81 -1.29
CA VAL A 88 -7.33 -11.67 -0.63
C VAL A 88 -8.32 -10.50 -0.54
N HIS A 89 -8.44 -9.92 0.65
CA HIS A 89 -9.34 -8.81 0.91
C HIS A 89 -8.95 -7.59 0.07
N GLY A 90 -9.94 -6.95 -0.56
CA GLY A 90 -9.71 -5.75 -1.38
C GLY A 90 -9.04 -4.58 -0.61
N GLY A 91 -9.17 -4.57 0.71
CA GLY A 91 -8.49 -3.60 1.58
C GLY A 91 -6.97 -3.64 1.47
N LEU A 92 -6.34 -4.83 1.31
CA LEU A 92 -4.90 -4.93 1.04
C LEU A 92 -4.53 -4.22 -0.26
N VAL A 93 -5.26 -4.51 -1.34
CA VAL A 93 -5.02 -3.90 -2.65
C VAL A 93 -5.27 -2.40 -2.62
N CYS A 94 -6.29 -1.94 -1.88
CA CYS A 94 -6.56 -0.51 -1.67
C CYS A 94 -5.41 0.17 -0.91
N THR A 95 -4.85 -0.45 0.13
CA THR A 95 -3.70 0.07 0.88
C THR A 95 -2.47 0.20 -0.02
N LEU A 96 -2.22 -0.78 -0.90
CA LEU A 96 -1.14 -0.68 -1.89
C LEU A 96 -1.34 0.50 -2.84
N LEU A 97 -2.56 0.68 -3.35
CA LEU A 97 -2.90 1.76 -4.27
C LEU A 97 -2.80 3.13 -3.61
N ASP A 98 -3.26 3.27 -2.37
CA ASP A 98 -3.12 4.51 -1.60
C ASP A 98 -1.64 4.83 -1.33
N SER A 99 -0.85 3.82 -0.96
CA SER A 99 0.58 3.97 -0.69
C SER A 99 1.34 4.43 -1.94
N VAL A 100 1.14 3.80 -3.11
CA VAL A 100 1.84 4.21 -4.33
C VAL A 100 1.36 5.57 -4.84
N ALA A 101 0.06 5.89 -4.70
CA ALA A 101 -0.50 7.18 -5.08
C ALA A 101 0.09 8.33 -4.25
N GLY A 102 0.10 8.15 -2.92
CA GLY A 102 0.67 9.12 -1.98
C GLY A 102 2.17 9.30 -2.17
N CYS A 103 2.92 8.20 -2.24
CA CYS A 103 4.37 8.24 -2.44
C CYS A 103 4.76 8.80 -3.81
N ALA A 104 3.97 8.56 -4.87
CA ALA A 104 4.21 9.17 -6.17
C ALA A 104 4.13 10.71 -6.09
N LEU A 105 3.10 11.26 -5.42
CA LEU A 105 3.03 12.69 -5.19
C LEU A 105 4.17 13.18 -4.30
N HIS A 106 4.43 12.47 -3.18
CA HIS A 106 5.52 12.83 -2.25
C HIS A 106 6.86 12.96 -2.96
N SER A 107 7.17 12.08 -3.91
CA SER A 107 8.41 12.12 -4.69
C SER A 107 8.62 13.43 -5.49
N THR A 108 7.58 14.24 -5.65
CA THR A 108 7.63 15.54 -6.33
C THR A 108 7.65 16.74 -5.38
N LEU A 109 7.51 16.50 -4.07
CA LEU A 109 7.42 17.56 -3.07
C LEU A 109 8.81 17.93 -2.54
N PRO A 110 9.11 19.25 -2.41
CA PRO A 110 10.33 19.70 -1.76
C PRO A 110 10.25 19.48 -0.24
N GLU A 111 11.38 19.65 0.43
CA GLU A 111 11.45 19.74 1.89
C GLU A 111 10.43 20.74 2.44
N GLY A 112 9.85 20.44 3.61
CA GLY A 112 8.86 21.28 4.29
C GLY A 112 7.43 21.16 3.74
N LYS A 113 7.18 20.26 2.80
CA LYS A 113 5.83 19.95 2.30
C LYS A 113 5.41 18.55 2.68
N GLY A 114 4.18 18.46 3.17
CA GLY A 114 3.48 17.20 3.41
C GLY A 114 2.28 17.01 2.50
N TYR A 115 1.71 15.82 2.55
CA TYR A 115 0.48 15.50 1.83
C TYR A 115 -0.41 14.59 2.67
N THR A 116 -1.69 14.54 2.30
CA THR A 116 -2.64 13.54 2.79
C THR A 116 -3.65 13.21 1.71
N SER A 117 -4.04 11.93 1.62
CA SER A 117 -5.12 11.51 0.73
C SER A 117 -6.44 12.09 1.22
N ILE A 118 -7.20 12.71 0.33
CA ILE A 118 -8.56 13.23 0.61
C ILE A 118 -9.62 12.50 -0.20
N GLU A 119 -9.22 11.72 -1.19
CA GLU A 119 -10.10 10.85 -1.98
C GLU A 119 -9.26 9.75 -2.63
N ILE A 120 -9.78 8.54 -2.66
CA ILE A 120 -9.29 7.45 -3.50
C ILE A 120 -10.48 6.68 -4.07
N LYS A 121 -10.47 6.46 -5.38
CA LYS A 121 -11.41 5.59 -6.06
C LYS A 121 -10.68 4.37 -6.59
N VAL A 122 -11.10 3.18 -6.20
CA VAL A 122 -10.51 1.90 -6.61
C VAL A 122 -11.47 1.12 -7.49
N ASN A 123 -10.97 0.56 -8.58
CA ASN A 123 -11.67 -0.43 -9.40
C ASN A 123 -10.94 -1.76 -9.29
N TYR A 124 -11.62 -2.78 -8.77
CA TYR A 124 -11.10 -4.15 -8.68
C TYR A 124 -11.50 -4.92 -9.93
N LEU A 125 -10.53 -5.39 -10.69
CA LEU A 125 -10.73 -6.04 -11.97
C LEU A 125 -10.56 -7.56 -11.89
N ARG A 126 -9.74 -8.04 -10.95
CA ARG A 126 -9.45 -9.46 -10.74
C ARG A 126 -9.29 -9.77 -9.25
N ALA A 127 -9.77 -10.95 -8.85
CA ALA A 127 -9.53 -11.46 -7.50
C ALA A 127 -8.06 -11.90 -7.34
N VAL A 128 -7.48 -11.57 -6.18
CA VAL A 128 -6.13 -12.01 -5.78
C VAL A 128 -6.24 -13.26 -4.92
N ARG A 129 -5.35 -14.22 -5.17
CA ARG A 129 -5.20 -15.47 -4.40
C ARG A 129 -3.72 -15.67 -4.07
N LEU A 130 -3.41 -16.64 -3.20
CA LEU A 130 -2.01 -17.01 -2.94
C LEU A 130 -1.25 -17.42 -4.20
N THR A 131 -1.96 -18.01 -5.16
CA THR A 131 -1.41 -18.39 -6.47
C THR A 131 -1.16 -17.21 -7.41
N SER A 132 -1.62 -16.01 -7.08
CA SER A 132 -1.37 -14.81 -7.89
C SER A 132 0.08 -14.34 -7.84
N GLY A 133 0.89 -14.88 -6.92
CA GLY A 133 2.30 -14.52 -6.78
C GLY A 133 2.53 -13.14 -6.18
N VAL A 134 3.66 -12.52 -6.53
CA VAL A 134 4.04 -11.18 -6.03
C VAL A 134 3.31 -10.12 -6.84
N LEU A 135 2.50 -9.32 -6.17
CA LEU A 135 1.86 -8.17 -6.78
C LEU A 135 2.85 -7.01 -6.94
N THR A 136 2.71 -6.29 -8.04
CA THR A 136 3.43 -5.03 -8.28
C THR A 136 2.43 -3.90 -8.34
N ALA A 137 2.61 -2.90 -7.47
CA ALA A 137 1.83 -1.67 -7.47
C ALA A 137 2.68 -0.52 -8.00
N THR A 138 2.16 0.22 -8.96
CA THR A 138 2.83 1.42 -9.52
C THR A 138 1.91 2.62 -9.36
N GLY A 139 2.42 3.68 -8.74
CA GLY A 139 1.77 4.98 -8.65
C GLY A 139 2.44 5.98 -9.59
N THR A 140 1.65 6.83 -10.22
CA THR A 140 2.12 7.91 -11.10
C THR A 140 1.39 9.21 -10.83
N VAL A 141 2.10 10.33 -10.91
CA VAL A 141 1.53 11.66 -10.80
C VAL A 141 0.92 12.08 -12.14
N VAL A 142 -0.36 12.40 -12.12
CA VAL A 142 -1.05 13.02 -13.26
C VAL A 142 -0.80 14.53 -13.25
N LYS A 143 -0.91 15.14 -12.04
CA LYS A 143 -0.65 16.55 -11.85
C LYS A 143 -0.20 16.82 -10.40
N SER A 144 0.95 17.47 -10.24
CA SER A 144 1.41 18.01 -8.96
C SER A 144 1.10 19.51 -8.92
N GLY A 145 0.16 19.89 -8.06
CA GLY A 145 -0.20 21.28 -7.81
C GLY A 145 0.31 21.76 -6.46
N SER A 146 0.30 23.05 -6.22
CA SER A 146 0.78 23.64 -4.96
C SER A 146 -0.10 23.33 -3.74
N ARG A 147 -1.36 22.97 -3.94
CA ARG A 147 -2.34 22.67 -2.88
C ARG A 147 -3.01 21.33 -3.05
N VAL A 148 -3.08 20.81 -4.27
CA VAL A 148 -3.76 19.55 -4.59
C VAL A 148 -2.94 18.83 -5.66
N GLY A 149 -2.67 17.54 -5.43
CA GLY A 149 -2.09 16.61 -6.39
C GLY A 149 -3.12 15.58 -6.86
N PHE A 150 -2.96 15.13 -8.10
CA PHE A 150 -3.77 14.05 -8.70
C PHE A 150 -2.84 12.94 -9.13
N THR A 151 -3.18 11.72 -8.76
CA THR A 151 -2.36 10.52 -9.03
C THR A 151 -3.22 9.39 -9.55
N GLU A 152 -2.56 8.48 -10.23
CA GLU A 152 -3.12 7.19 -10.65
C GLU A 152 -2.28 6.05 -10.07
N GLY A 153 -2.94 4.92 -9.82
CA GLY A 153 -2.29 3.71 -9.36
C GLY A 153 -2.77 2.49 -10.13
N VAL A 154 -1.89 1.53 -10.34
CA VAL A 154 -2.20 0.22 -10.93
C VAL A 154 -1.52 -0.88 -10.14
N VAL A 155 -2.24 -1.98 -9.91
CA VAL A 155 -1.69 -3.22 -9.36
C VAL A 155 -1.76 -4.29 -10.43
N THR A 156 -0.64 -4.99 -10.65
CA THR A 156 -0.52 -6.11 -11.58
C THR A 156 -0.02 -7.37 -10.88
N ASP A 157 -0.33 -8.52 -11.45
CA ASP A 157 0.31 -9.80 -11.12
C ASP A 157 1.65 -9.98 -11.88
N PRO A 158 2.41 -11.07 -11.63
CA PRO A 158 3.68 -11.34 -12.31
C PRO A 158 3.57 -11.49 -13.83
N ASP A 159 2.41 -11.87 -14.35
CA ASP A 159 2.14 -12.02 -15.79
C ASP A 159 1.76 -10.67 -16.44
N GLY A 160 1.71 -9.59 -15.65
CA GLY A 160 1.34 -8.25 -16.11
C GLY A 160 -0.16 -8.03 -16.23
N ALA A 161 -1.00 -8.98 -15.77
CA ALA A 161 -2.43 -8.79 -15.80
C ALA A 161 -2.86 -7.79 -14.72
N VAL A 162 -3.69 -6.80 -15.11
CA VAL A 162 -4.16 -5.75 -14.20
C VAL A 162 -5.16 -6.35 -13.20
N ILE A 163 -4.83 -6.21 -11.92
CA ILE A 163 -5.62 -6.62 -10.75
C ILE A 163 -6.59 -5.52 -10.34
N ALA A 164 -6.08 -4.30 -10.21
CA ALA A 164 -6.87 -3.14 -9.81
C ALA A 164 -6.23 -1.85 -10.31
N THR A 165 -7.05 -0.81 -10.43
CA THR A 165 -6.63 0.56 -10.73
C THR A 165 -7.20 1.53 -9.70
N ALA A 166 -6.54 2.66 -9.50
CA ALA A 166 -7.06 3.75 -8.70
C ALA A 166 -6.76 5.11 -9.32
N THR A 167 -7.60 6.06 -8.97
CA THR A 167 -7.31 7.50 -9.01
C THR A 167 -7.36 8.04 -7.60
N SER A 168 -6.50 9.00 -7.27
CA SER A 168 -6.50 9.63 -5.96
C SER A 168 -6.26 11.13 -6.05
N THR A 169 -6.92 11.85 -5.17
CA THR A 169 -6.74 13.28 -4.92
C THR A 169 -6.08 13.47 -3.56
N LEU A 170 -5.00 14.25 -3.54
CA LEU A 170 -4.20 14.47 -2.34
C LEU A 170 -4.08 15.96 -2.04
N LEU A 171 -4.27 16.32 -0.79
CA LEU A 171 -4.03 17.68 -0.30
C LEU A 171 -2.53 17.84 -0.01
N VAL A 172 -1.95 18.95 -0.46
CA VAL A 172 -0.55 19.34 -0.15
C VAL A 172 -0.59 20.51 0.84
N PHE A 173 0.26 20.43 1.88
CA PHE A 173 0.31 21.45 2.93
C PHE A 173 1.75 21.69 3.40
N ASP A 174 1.97 22.81 4.11
CA ASP A 174 3.22 23.09 4.79
C ASP A 174 3.31 22.28 6.10
N LEU A 175 4.50 21.74 6.41
CA LEU A 175 4.81 20.97 7.61
C LEU A 175 5.20 21.88 8.75
#